data_ffe99c33d9d47a8c0bfbed31639fd636
#
_entry.id   ffe99c33d9d47a8c0bfbed31639fd636
#
_cell.length_a   1.000
_cell.length_b   1.000
_cell.length_c   1.000
_cell.angle_alpha   90.00
_cell.angle_beta   90.00
_cell.angle_gamma   90.00
#
_symmetry.space_group_name_H-M   'P 1'
#
loop_
_entity.id
_entity.type
_entity.pdbx_description
1 polymer ?
#
loop_
_entity_poly.entity_id
_entity_poly.type
_entity_poly.pdbx_seq_one_letter_code
_entity_poly.pdbx_strand_id
1 'polypeptide(L)'
;AKIREFTQQDDVSLHVSIAGGRKTMGFYAGYALSLYGRSQDRMSHVLVEDTFETIPDFYNPTPKSHFVTDRNGKVWDAKDAKVWLANIEFVRMKDAIKEKHQLKGDDSFSEVISKINDSFNDVTLTLNLHNRSIVINDKYRIDDLSPREFAFLHWFADLRKSGKDGIVAPK
;
A
#
# COMPACT_ATOMS: atom_id res chain seq x y z
N ALA A 1 -11.70 -1.87 3.35
CA ALA A 1 -12.03 -1.65 1.94
C ALA A 1 -12.03 -2.97 1.18
N LYS A 2 -12.72 -3.03 0.02
CA LYS A 2 -12.99 -4.29 -0.74
C LYS A 2 -11.72 -5.07 -1.12
N ILE A 3 -10.65 -4.43 -1.56
CA ILE A 3 -9.40 -5.13 -1.90
C ILE A 3 -8.90 -5.95 -0.70
N ARG A 4 -8.86 -5.36 0.49
CA ARG A 4 -8.44 -6.07 1.71
C ARG A 4 -9.33 -7.29 2.01
N GLU A 5 -10.65 -7.14 1.89
CA GLU A 5 -11.61 -8.22 2.11
C GLU A 5 -11.34 -9.43 1.20
N PHE A 6 -11.13 -9.18 -0.11
CA PHE A 6 -10.82 -10.24 -1.06
C PHE A 6 -9.44 -10.87 -0.86
N THR A 7 -8.44 -10.07 -0.48
CA THR A 7 -7.08 -10.58 -0.25
C THR A 7 -6.91 -11.37 1.05
N GLN A 8 -7.93 -11.43 1.90
CA GLN A 8 -8.00 -12.30 3.08
C GLN A 8 -8.57 -13.70 2.79
N GLN A 9 -9.11 -13.93 1.60
CA GLN A 9 -9.71 -15.21 1.19
C GLN A 9 -8.70 -15.98 0.34
N ASP A 10 -8.17 -17.08 0.84
CA ASP A 10 -7.09 -17.82 0.18
C ASP A 10 -7.51 -18.50 -1.13
N ASP A 11 -8.78 -18.84 -1.27
CA ASP A 11 -9.39 -19.47 -2.44
C ASP A 11 -9.78 -18.47 -3.55
N VAL A 12 -9.56 -17.16 -3.33
CA VAL A 12 -9.89 -16.09 -4.27
C VAL A 12 -8.62 -15.54 -4.91
N SER A 13 -8.65 -15.28 -6.21
CA SER A 13 -7.66 -14.48 -6.93
C SER A 13 -8.28 -13.15 -7.36
N LEU A 14 -7.63 -12.04 -7.06
CA LEU A 14 -8.13 -10.71 -7.35
C LEU A 14 -7.45 -10.13 -8.59
N HIS A 15 -8.24 -9.74 -9.58
CA HIS A 15 -7.78 -8.97 -10.71
C HIS A 15 -8.45 -7.60 -10.72
N VAL A 16 -7.66 -6.56 -10.52
CA VAL A 16 -8.14 -5.17 -10.47
C VAL A 16 -7.84 -4.49 -11.80
N SER A 17 -8.91 -4.07 -12.50
CA SER A 17 -8.76 -3.20 -13.66
C SER A 17 -8.84 -1.74 -13.22
N ILE A 18 -7.92 -0.91 -13.71
CA ILE A 18 -7.95 0.55 -13.53
C ILE A 18 -8.49 1.28 -14.76
N ALA A 19 -9.02 0.54 -15.74
CA ALA A 19 -9.72 1.11 -16.88
C ALA A 19 -11.05 1.72 -16.41
N GLY A 20 -11.22 3.01 -16.67
CA GLY A 20 -12.39 3.77 -16.25
C GLY A 20 -12.30 4.29 -14.80
N GLY A 21 -13.33 4.99 -14.38
CA GLY A 21 -13.40 5.59 -13.07
C GLY A 21 -12.57 6.89 -12.92
N ARG A 22 -12.53 7.41 -11.70
CA ARG A 22 -11.75 8.60 -11.38
C ARG A 22 -10.27 8.26 -11.27
N LYS A 23 -9.39 9.15 -11.74
CA LYS A 23 -7.93 8.98 -11.70
C LYS A 23 -7.40 8.61 -10.30
N THR A 24 -7.96 9.21 -9.25
CA THR A 24 -7.62 8.92 -7.86
C THR A 24 -7.95 7.48 -7.44
N MET A 25 -8.97 6.85 -8.02
CA MET A 25 -9.35 5.48 -7.67
C MET A 25 -8.31 4.48 -8.17
N GLY A 26 -7.75 4.68 -9.36
CA GLY A 26 -6.64 3.87 -9.88
C GLY A 26 -5.42 3.93 -8.97
N PHE A 27 -5.07 5.13 -8.50
CA PHE A 27 -3.97 5.33 -7.54
C PHE A 27 -4.21 4.55 -6.23
N TYR A 28 -5.39 4.72 -5.62
CA TYR A 28 -5.71 3.99 -4.37
C TYR A 28 -5.81 2.48 -4.56
N ALA A 29 -6.26 2.02 -5.74
CA ALA A 29 -6.31 0.60 -6.05
C ALA A 29 -4.89 0.00 -6.12
N GLY A 30 -3.96 0.67 -6.79
CA GLY A 30 -2.54 0.28 -6.84
C GLY A 30 -1.90 0.28 -5.46
N TYR A 31 -2.15 1.30 -4.67
CA TYR A 31 -1.66 1.39 -3.29
C TYR A 31 -2.19 0.26 -2.41
N ALA A 32 -3.50 -0.01 -2.49
CA ALA A 32 -4.11 -1.10 -1.72
C ALA A 32 -3.59 -2.48 -2.15
N LEU A 33 -3.34 -2.69 -3.45
CA LEU A 33 -2.71 -3.92 -3.93
C LEU A 33 -1.26 -4.04 -3.47
N SER A 34 -0.50 -2.94 -3.41
CA SER A 34 0.85 -2.97 -2.85
C SER A 34 0.87 -3.38 -1.38
N LEU A 35 -0.11 -2.94 -0.59
CA LEU A 35 -0.20 -3.24 0.85
C LEU A 35 -0.77 -4.62 1.16
N TYR A 36 -1.75 -5.10 0.38
CA TYR A 36 -2.53 -6.30 0.69
C TYR A 36 -2.42 -7.40 -0.36
N GLY A 37 -1.91 -7.09 -1.56
CA GLY A 37 -1.85 -8.01 -2.68
C GLY A 37 -0.94 -9.20 -2.44
N ARG A 38 -1.37 -10.35 -2.98
CA ARG A 38 -0.68 -11.65 -2.91
C ARG A 38 -0.09 -12.00 -4.29
N SER A 39 0.67 -13.07 -4.36
CA SER A 39 1.31 -13.52 -5.61
C SER A 39 0.33 -13.79 -6.75
N GLN A 40 -0.89 -14.27 -6.42
CA GLN A 40 -1.95 -14.53 -7.40
C GLN A 40 -2.72 -13.29 -7.85
N ASP A 41 -2.61 -12.17 -7.11
CA ASP A 41 -3.37 -10.95 -7.40
C ASP A 41 -2.71 -10.14 -8.52
N ARG A 42 -3.53 -9.52 -9.38
CA ARG A 42 -3.07 -8.81 -10.58
C ARG A 42 -3.76 -7.47 -10.71
N MET A 43 -3.08 -6.56 -11.41
CA MET A 43 -3.63 -5.27 -11.82
C MET A 43 -3.41 -5.06 -13.32
N SER A 44 -4.37 -4.48 -13.99
CA SER A 44 -4.26 -4.20 -15.42
C SER A 44 -5.01 -2.93 -15.82
N HIS A 45 -4.65 -2.44 -16.99
CA HIS A 45 -5.36 -1.40 -17.70
C HIS A 45 -5.73 -1.90 -19.10
N VAL A 46 -6.89 -1.52 -19.57
CA VAL A 46 -7.31 -1.76 -20.96
C VAL A 46 -6.97 -0.52 -21.77
N LEU A 47 -6.18 -0.70 -22.81
CA LEU A 47 -5.81 0.34 -23.74
C LEU A 47 -6.52 0.07 -25.07
N VAL A 48 -6.96 1.11 -25.72
CA VAL A 48 -7.48 1.09 -27.08
C VAL A 48 -6.62 1.96 -27.97
N GLU A 49 -6.61 1.69 -29.26
CA GLU A 49 -5.90 2.52 -30.23
C GLU A 49 -6.39 3.97 -30.19
N ASP A 50 -5.45 4.92 -30.18
CA ASP A 50 -5.70 6.37 -29.97
C ASP A 50 -6.85 6.92 -30.81
N THR A 51 -6.99 6.40 -32.04
CA THR A 51 -8.06 6.79 -32.97
C THR A 51 -9.44 6.54 -32.37
N PHE A 52 -9.60 5.41 -31.68
CA PHE A 52 -10.90 5.00 -31.12
C PHE A 52 -11.16 5.52 -29.70
N GLU A 53 -10.10 5.94 -28.98
CA GLU A 53 -10.21 6.39 -27.59
C GLU A 53 -11.15 7.60 -27.43
N THR A 54 -11.21 8.46 -28.46
CA THR A 54 -11.99 9.71 -28.42
C THR A 54 -13.31 9.67 -29.17
N ILE A 55 -13.67 8.53 -29.78
CA ILE A 55 -14.93 8.37 -30.53
C ILE A 55 -16.07 8.17 -29.54
N PRO A 56 -17.10 9.06 -29.50
CA PRO A 56 -18.15 9.01 -28.47
C PRO A 56 -18.97 7.72 -28.46
N ASP A 57 -19.21 7.14 -29.62
CA ASP A 57 -20.07 5.95 -29.77
C ASP A 57 -19.28 4.64 -29.90
N PHE A 58 -17.97 4.68 -29.64
CA PHE A 58 -17.15 3.49 -29.59
C PHE A 58 -17.05 2.96 -28.16
N TYR A 59 -17.44 1.75 -27.93
CA TYR A 59 -17.38 1.05 -26.61
C TYR A 59 -16.44 -0.15 -26.62
N ASN A 60 -16.43 -0.92 -27.72
CA ASN A 60 -15.59 -2.11 -27.89
C ASN A 60 -15.52 -2.52 -29.34
N PRO A 61 -14.47 -3.26 -29.77
CA PRO A 61 -14.43 -3.90 -31.06
C PRO A 61 -15.63 -4.83 -31.27
N THR A 62 -16.20 -4.82 -32.47
CA THR A 62 -17.38 -5.62 -32.78
C THR A 62 -17.01 -6.78 -33.71
N PRO A 63 -17.70 -7.96 -33.60
CA PRO A 63 -17.44 -9.12 -34.48
C PRO A 63 -17.81 -8.85 -35.95
N LYS A 64 -18.74 -7.93 -36.15
CA LYS A 64 -19.23 -7.50 -37.49
C LYS A 64 -18.94 -6.03 -37.67
N SER A 65 -18.84 -5.58 -38.93
CA SER A 65 -18.68 -4.16 -39.23
C SER A 65 -19.75 -3.32 -38.53
N HIS A 66 -19.27 -2.32 -37.81
CA HIS A 66 -20.06 -1.31 -37.12
C HIS A 66 -19.35 0.04 -37.25
N PHE A 67 -19.96 0.93 -38.03
CA PHE A 67 -19.35 2.20 -38.35
C PHE A 67 -19.64 3.24 -37.27
N VAL A 68 -18.59 3.88 -36.79
CA VAL A 68 -18.60 4.97 -35.81
C VAL A 68 -17.94 6.20 -36.40
N THR A 69 -18.35 7.37 -35.97
CA THR A 69 -17.85 8.64 -36.52
C THR A 69 -17.09 9.43 -35.46
N ASP A 70 -15.88 9.86 -35.80
CA ASP A 70 -15.10 10.70 -34.91
C ASP A 70 -15.62 12.17 -34.92
N ARG A 71 -15.05 12.99 -34.05
CA ARG A 71 -15.44 14.41 -33.91
C ARG A 71 -15.17 15.25 -35.16
N ASN A 72 -14.35 14.77 -36.10
CA ASN A 72 -14.01 15.44 -37.36
C ASN A 72 -14.90 14.96 -38.49
N GLY A 73 -15.88 14.07 -38.23
CA GLY A 73 -16.76 13.53 -39.24
C GLY A 73 -16.18 12.34 -40.03
N LYS A 74 -14.99 11.85 -39.66
CA LYS A 74 -14.40 10.67 -40.31
C LYS A 74 -15.02 9.40 -39.77
N VAL A 75 -15.36 8.50 -40.69
CA VAL A 75 -15.99 7.20 -40.38
C VAL A 75 -14.90 6.14 -40.20
N TRP A 76 -15.06 5.35 -39.13
CA TRP A 76 -14.20 4.24 -38.75
C TRP A 76 -15.03 2.98 -38.55
N ASP A 77 -14.46 1.81 -38.82
CA ASP A 77 -15.11 0.54 -38.50
C ASP A 77 -14.64 0.06 -37.10
N ALA A 78 -15.55 -0.06 -36.16
CA ALA A 78 -15.28 -0.52 -34.81
C ALA A 78 -14.69 -1.94 -34.77
N LYS A 79 -14.92 -2.75 -35.81
CA LYS A 79 -14.31 -4.07 -35.97
C LYS A 79 -12.79 -4.03 -36.06
N ASP A 80 -12.23 -2.96 -36.62
CA ASP A 80 -10.80 -2.82 -36.85
C ASP A 80 -10.04 -2.26 -35.63
N ALA A 81 -10.77 -1.86 -34.59
CA ALA A 81 -10.16 -1.30 -33.39
C ALA A 81 -9.30 -2.33 -32.65
N LYS A 82 -8.08 -1.94 -32.29
CA LYS A 82 -7.16 -2.75 -31.53
C LYS A 82 -7.27 -2.41 -30.05
N VAL A 83 -7.36 -3.46 -29.23
CA VAL A 83 -7.41 -3.36 -27.77
C VAL A 83 -6.32 -4.20 -27.15
N TRP A 84 -5.63 -3.64 -26.17
CA TRP A 84 -4.56 -4.31 -25.42
C TRP A 84 -4.88 -4.35 -23.95
N LEU A 85 -4.55 -5.47 -23.30
CA LEU A 85 -4.52 -5.59 -21.86
C LEU A 85 -3.09 -5.31 -21.37
N ALA A 86 -2.88 -4.14 -20.78
CA ALA A 86 -1.62 -3.78 -20.16
C ALA A 86 -1.58 -4.27 -18.71
N ASN A 87 -0.73 -5.24 -18.41
CA ASN A 87 -0.47 -5.63 -17.02
C ASN A 87 0.33 -4.55 -16.33
N ILE A 88 -0.08 -4.22 -15.09
CA ILE A 88 0.60 -3.24 -14.25
C ILE A 88 1.24 -3.99 -13.09
N GLU A 89 2.57 -3.97 -13.06
CA GLU A 89 3.32 -4.53 -11.95
C GLU A 89 3.24 -3.63 -10.72
N PHE A 90 3.18 -4.23 -9.55
CA PHE A 90 3.18 -3.52 -8.27
C PHE A 90 4.03 -4.25 -7.24
N VAL A 91 4.63 -3.49 -6.33
CA VAL A 91 5.43 -4.05 -5.25
C VAL A 91 4.51 -4.64 -4.18
N ARG A 92 4.72 -5.91 -3.84
CA ARG A 92 3.98 -6.58 -2.77
C ARG A 92 4.71 -6.38 -1.45
N MET A 93 4.14 -5.52 -0.60
CA MET A 93 4.73 -5.16 0.68
C MET A 93 4.20 -6.00 1.85
N LYS A 94 3.15 -6.79 1.63
CA LYS A 94 2.48 -7.58 2.67
C LYS A 94 3.47 -8.43 3.48
N ASP A 95 4.37 -9.12 2.78
CA ASP A 95 5.32 -10.04 3.40
C ASP A 95 6.58 -9.33 3.95
N ALA A 96 6.84 -8.11 3.46
CA ALA A 96 7.94 -7.27 3.97
C ALA A 96 7.59 -6.52 5.26
N ILE A 97 6.29 -6.35 5.53
CA ILE A 97 5.81 -5.71 6.76
C ILE A 97 5.96 -6.72 7.90
N LYS A 98 6.83 -6.42 8.86
CA LYS A 98 7.05 -7.28 10.04
C LYS A 98 5.73 -7.60 10.75
N GLU A 99 5.58 -8.81 11.27
CA GLU A 99 4.35 -9.28 11.94
C GLU A 99 3.81 -8.32 13.00
N LYS A 100 4.69 -7.65 13.75
CA LYS A 100 4.29 -6.64 14.75
C LYS A 100 3.61 -5.39 14.19
N HIS A 101 3.73 -5.14 12.88
CA HIS A 101 3.08 -4.07 12.16
C HIS A 101 1.94 -4.59 11.26
N GLN A 102 1.62 -5.88 11.37
CA GLN A 102 0.51 -6.46 10.63
C GLN A 102 -0.79 -5.72 10.95
N LEU A 103 -1.46 -5.41 9.88
CA LEU A 103 -2.66 -4.59 9.84
C LEU A 103 -3.81 -5.34 10.51
N LYS A 104 -4.09 -5.00 11.78
CA LYS A 104 -5.27 -5.53 12.47
C LYS A 104 -6.54 -5.07 11.76
N GLY A 105 -7.58 -5.89 11.82
CA GLY A 105 -8.80 -5.78 11.03
C GLY A 105 -9.49 -4.42 10.96
N ASP A 106 -9.30 -3.57 11.96
CA ASP A 106 -10.07 -2.36 12.18
C ASP A 106 -9.34 -1.05 11.78
N ASP A 107 -8.07 -1.15 11.37
CA ASP A 107 -7.30 0.02 10.98
C ASP A 107 -7.86 0.68 9.71
N SER A 108 -8.01 1.98 9.71
CA SER A 108 -8.28 2.77 8.51
C SER A 108 -7.08 2.76 7.56
N PHE A 109 -7.29 3.06 6.28
CA PHE A 109 -6.21 3.12 5.28
C PHE A 109 -5.11 4.12 5.67
N SER A 110 -5.48 5.27 6.23
CA SER A 110 -4.54 6.30 6.67
C SER A 110 -3.70 5.87 7.88
N GLU A 111 -4.30 5.15 8.83
CA GLU A 111 -3.59 4.58 9.98
C GLU A 111 -2.57 3.52 9.56
N VAL A 112 -2.95 2.69 8.59
CA VAL A 112 -2.06 1.70 7.98
C VAL A 112 -0.83 2.36 7.38
N ILE A 113 -1.02 3.38 6.56
CA ILE A 113 0.08 4.13 5.93
C ILE A 113 0.97 4.79 6.98
N SER A 114 0.38 5.42 8.00
CA SER A 114 1.14 6.01 9.09
C SER A 114 2.01 4.99 9.82
N LYS A 115 1.45 3.83 10.18
CA LYS A 115 2.18 2.75 10.85
C LYS A 115 3.35 2.21 10.01
N ILE A 116 3.14 2.07 8.70
CA ILE A 116 4.19 1.62 7.78
C ILE A 116 5.29 2.67 7.67
N ASN A 117 4.93 3.93 7.47
CA ASN A 117 5.92 5.00 7.37
C ASN A 117 6.71 5.16 8.68
N ASP A 118 6.04 5.06 9.82
CA ASP A 118 6.69 5.08 11.14
C ASP A 118 7.68 3.91 11.31
N SER A 119 7.44 2.77 10.65
CA SER A 119 8.32 1.60 10.72
C SER A 119 9.65 1.74 9.94
N PHE A 120 9.71 2.67 8.99
CA PHE A 120 10.92 2.98 8.23
C PHE A 120 11.77 4.06 8.89
N ASN A 121 11.23 4.78 9.87
CA ASN A 121 11.97 5.77 10.61
C ASN A 121 12.86 5.10 11.66
N ASP A 122 14.05 5.68 11.90
CA ASP A 122 14.86 5.30 13.04
C ASP A 122 14.07 5.55 14.32
N VAL A 123 14.13 4.56 15.22
CA VAL A 123 13.45 4.70 16.50
C VAL A 123 14.26 5.65 17.38
N THR A 124 13.67 6.79 17.69
CA THR A 124 14.24 7.72 18.68
C THR A 124 13.61 7.49 20.04
N LEU A 125 14.46 7.44 21.05
CA LEU A 125 14.04 7.25 22.44
C LEU A 125 14.55 8.44 23.26
N THR A 126 13.62 9.25 23.77
CA THR A 126 13.91 10.36 24.67
C THR A 126 13.54 9.98 26.09
N LEU A 127 14.52 9.97 27.00
CA LEU A 127 14.36 9.68 28.42
C LEU A 127 14.39 10.98 29.20
N ASN A 128 13.33 11.31 29.91
CA ASN A 128 13.30 12.43 30.83
C ASN A 128 13.58 11.92 32.26
N LEU A 129 14.77 12.22 32.74
CA LEU A 129 15.23 11.73 34.05
C LEU A 129 14.51 12.39 35.22
N HIS A 130 13.97 13.60 35.02
CA HIS A 130 13.33 14.36 36.11
C HIS A 130 11.97 13.77 36.47
N ASN A 131 11.14 13.48 35.49
CA ASN A 131 9.78 12.95 35.68
C ASN A 131 9.64 11.46 35.34
N ARG A 132 10.75 10.80 35.00
CA ARG A 132 10.80 9.37 34.62
C ARG A 132 9.88 9.02 33.48
N SER A 133 9.72 9.92 32.52
CA SER A 133 8.93 9.65 31.34
C SER A 133 9.80 9.27 30.14
N ILE A 134 9.22 8.49 29.25
CA ILE A 134 9.83 8.04 28.00
C ILE A 134 8.99 8.55 26.87
N VAL A 135 9.62 9.12 25.85
CA VAL A 135 8.98 9.50 24.60
C VAL A 135 9.63 8.74 23.45
N ILE A 136 8.83 8.03 22.69
CA ILE A 136 9.27 7.27 21.51
C ILE A 136 8.81 8.02 20.26
N ASN A 137 9.74 8.35 19.38
CA ASN A 137 9.48 9.07 18.11
C ASN A 137 8.64 10.35 18.28
N ASP A 138 8.83 11.07 19.38
CA ASP A 138 8.09 12.28 19.76
C ASP A 138 6.55 12.13 19.77
N LYS A 139 6.07 10.88 19.74
CA LYS A 139 4.65 10.54 19.56
C LYS A 139 4.07 9.72 20.71
N TYR A 140 4.80 8.71 21.15
CA TYR A 140 4.30 7.79 22.18
C TYR A 140 4.96 8.09 23.51
N ARG A 141 4.16 8.32 24.53
CA ARG A 141 4.65 8.64 25.87
C ARG A 141 4.30 7.52 26.86
N ILE A 142 5.25 7.16 27.73
CA ILE A 142 5.12 6.17 28.78
C ILE A 142 5.56 6.86 30.09
N ASP A 143 4.66 6.96 31.05
CA ASP A 143 4.86 7.67 32.32
C ASP A 143 4.71 6.75 33.56
N ASP A 144 4.31 5.51 33.37
CA ASP A 144 3.90 4.58 34.42
C ASP A 144 4.95 3.55 34.82
N LEU A 145 6.20 3.73 34.36
CA LEU A 145 7.29 2.84 34.75
C LEU A 145 7.68 3.01 36.22
N SER A 146 7.86 1.89 36.90
CA SER A 146 8.46 1.90 38.23
C SER A 146 9.89 2.47 38.21
N PRO A 147 10.40 2.98 39.34
CA PRO A 147 11.78 3.49 39.41
C PRO A 147 12.84 2.48 38.98
N ARG A 148 12.62 1.19 39.21
CA ARG A 148 13.55 0.12 38.81
C ARG A 148 13.54 -0.10 37.30
N GLU A 149 12.36 -0.18 36.70
CA GLU A 149 12.20 -0.36 35.26
C GLU A 149 12.79 0.82 34.51
N PHE A 150 12.54 2.04 34.96
CA PHE A 150 13.11 3.24 34.36
C PHE A 150 14.64 3.27 34.48
N ALA A 151 15.21 2.96 35.64
CA ALA A 151 16.66 2.91 35.84
C ALA A 151 17.33 1.84 34.93
N PHE A 152 16.68 0.68 34.78
CA PHE A 152 17.16 -0.39 33.94
C PHE A 152 17.15 0.02 32.47
N LEU A 153 16.06 0.62 31.99
CA LEU A 153 15.98 1.13 30.63
C LEU A 153 17.01 2.25 30.36
N HIS A 154 17.17 3.17 31.32
CA HIS A 154 18.16 4.24 31.21
C HIS A 154 19.57 3.67 31.06
N TRP A 155 19.92 2.66 31.85
CA TRP A 155 21.22 2.00 31.72
C TRP A 155 21.45 1.37 30.34
N PHE A 156 20.46 0.67 29.77
CA PHE A 156 20.56 0.16 28.41
C PHE A 156 20.67 1.26 27.36
N ALA A 157 19.94 2.34 27.53
CA ALA A 157 19.99 3.48 26.63
C ALA A 157 21.39 4.13 26.63
N ASP A 158 22.02 4.26 27.80
CA ASP A 158 23.39 4.76 27.95
C ASP A 158 24.43 3.83 27.31
N LEU A 159 24.28 2.51 27.49
CA LEU A 159 25.14 1.53 26.82
C LEU A 159 25.05 1.70 25.30
N ARG A 160 23.83 1.79 24.75
CA ARG A 160 23.61 1.99 23.32
C ARG A 160 24.18 3.30 22.81
N LYS A 161 23.95 4.39 23.54
CA LYS A 161 24.49 5.72 23.21
C LYS A 161 26.02 5.76 23.22
N SER A 162 26.62 4.96 24.10
CA SER A 162 28.07 4.82 24.21
C SER A 162 28.70 3.88 23.17
N GLY A 163 27.89 3.33 22.24
CA GLY A 163 28.37 2.41 21.22
C GLY A 163 28.79 1.03 21.74
N LYS A 164 28.41 0.67 22.97
CA LYS A 164 28.70 -0.64 23.55
C LYS A 164 27.71 -1.70 23.06
N ASP A 165 28.20 -2.92 22.90
CA ASP A 165 27.35 -4.07 22.55
C ASP A 165 26.34 -4.36 23.65
N GLY A 166 25.22 -4.99 23.23
CA GLY A 166 24.18 -5.43 24.16
C GLY A 166 24.70 -6.51 25.12
N ILE A 167 23.99 -6.67 26.23
CA ILE A 167 24.28 -7.72 27.22
C ILE A 167 23.78 -9.06 26.67
N VAL A 168 24.69 -10.02 26.60
CA VAL A 168 24.34 -11.41 26.26
C VAL A 168 23.92 -12.11 27.57
N ALA A 169 22.71 -12.69 27.57
CA ALA A 169 22.30 -13.51 28.70
C ALA A 169 23.21 -14.71 28.87
N PRO A 170 23.64 -15.05 30.09
CA PRO A 170 24.39 -16.28 30.33
C PRO A 170 23.53 -17.49 29.90
N LYS A 171 24.19 -18.48 29.27
CA LYS A 171 23.56 -19.74 28.86
C LYS A 171 23.17 -20.57 30.07
#